data_ea420ca42c3e05e5bba0aabb4350af37
#
_entry.id   ea420ca42c3e05e5bba0aabb4350af37
#
_cell.length_a   1.000
_cell.length_b   1.000
_cell.length_c   1.000
_cell.angle_alpha   90.00
_cell.angle_beta   90.00
_cell.angle_gamma   90.00
#
_symmetry.space_group_name_H-M   'P 1'
#
loop_
_entity.id
_entity.type
_entity.pdbx_description
1 polymer ?
#
loop_
_entity_poly.entity_id
_entity_poly.type
_entity_poly.pdbx_seq_one_letter_code
_entity_poly.pdbx_strand_id
1 'polypeptide(L)'
;MTFKETIKKLRQEANLSQQDVADSIGVVRPTYAGLESGRREPTLPELRKLAELHSVTIEQLVQGTIDALSVQPELEPAPKTVVDEIIPRAVPREQVEKFKNVLLYLLDKIGAKPNVGETVIYKLLYFIDFDYYEKYGKTLIGAQYIKNHFGPTPVSFKKIVEEMQEKEQIDVVSGSFFKYKQRKYMPRVAPDLSELSAQELQHINEVIQRLGDKQAIELSDLSHKDTPWIATKIGMPISYQLAMYRTPATSVKVFEDEL
;
A
#
# COMPACT_ATOMS: atom_id res chain seq x y z
N MET A 1 -28.62 9.13 1.38
CA MET A 1 -28.04 9.87 2.52
C MET A 1 -27.54 11.24 2.05
N THR A 2 -27.56 12.25 2.91
CA THR A 2 -26.93 13.54 2.60
C THR A 2 -25.43 13.47 2.83
N PHE A 3 -24.65 14.35 2.19
CA PHE A 3 -23.20 14.43 2.38
C PHE A 3 -22.78 14.42 3.87
N LYS A 4 -23.44 15.22 4.71
CA LYS A 4 -23.14 15.31 6.15
C LYS A 4 -23.38 13.98 6.90
N GLU A 5 -24.43 13.26 6.55
CA GLU A 5 -24.74 11.95 7.14
C GLU A 5 -23.72 10.91 6.69
N THR A 6 -23.31 11.01 5.43
CA THR A 6 -22.32 10.13 4.81
C THR A 6 -20.96 10.24 5.50
N ILE A 7 -20.41 11.44 5.63
CA ILE A 7 -19.09 11.63 6.25
C ILE A 7 -19.10 11.27 7.74
N LYS A 8 -20.21 11.53 8.45
CA LYS A 8 -20.39 11.14 9.85
C LYS A 8 -20.42 9.62 10.01
N LYS A 9 -21.17 8.92 9.13
CA LYS A 9 -21.24 7.46 9.11
C LYS A 9 -19.86 6.84 8.84
N LEU A 10 -19.18 7.28 7.80
CA LEU A 10 -17.83 6.80 7.45
C LEU A 10 -16.83 6.98 8.59
N ARG A 11 -16.84 8.15 9.23
CA ARG A 11 -16.00 8.41 10.39
C ARG A 11 -16.28 7.43 11.53
N GLN A 12 -17.57 7.20 11.83
CA GLN A 12 -17.98 6.29 12.91
C GLN A 12 -17.62 4.84 12.59
N GLU A 13 -17.81 4.37 11.36
CA GLU A 13 -17.41 3.04 10.90
C GLU A 13 -15.90 2.84 10.97
N ALA A 14 -15.12 3.89 10.68
CA ALA A 14 -13.67 3.90 10.84
C ALA A 14 -13.21 4.05 12.31
N ASN A 15 -14.13 4.19 13.28
CA ASN A 15 -13.83 4.47 14.68
C ASN A 15 -12.93 5.72 14.90
N LEU A 16 -13.08 6.75 14.05
CA LEU A 16 -12.33 7.99 14.14
C LEU A 16 -13.10 9.05 14.94
N SER A 17 -12.36 9.88 15.70
CA SER A 17 -12.93 11.09 16.27
C SER A 17 -13.02 12.20 15.24
N GLN A 18 -13.81 13.26 15.52
CA GLN A 18 -13.84 14.45 14.68
C GLN A 18 -12.46 15.14 14.57
N GLN A 19 -11.66 15.04 15.63
CA GLN A 19 -10.29 15.56 15.61
C GLN A 19 -9.39 14.76 14.67
N ASP A 20 -9.49 13.42 14.68
CA ASP A 20 -8.66 12.56 13.84
C ASP A 20 -8.92 12.80 12.34
N VAL A 21 -10.19 12.99 11.96
CA VAL A 21 -10.53 13.32 10.57
C VAL A 21 -10.07 14.74 10.22
N ALA A 22 -10.26 15.72 11.11
CA ALA A 22 -9.83 17.08 10.87
C ALA A 22 -8.31 17.16 10.66
N ASP A 23 -7.52 16.47 11.49
CA ASP A 23 -6.05 16.38 11.36
C ASP A 23 -5.66 15.71 10.02
N SER A 24 -6.37 14.64 9.65
CA SER A 24 -6.10 13.89 8.41
C SER A 24 -6.34 14.72 7.15
N ILE A 25 -7.39 15.55 7.12
CA ILE A 25 -7.68 16.41 5.97
C ILE A 25 -7.01 17.79 6.05
N GLY A 26 -6.28 18.07 7.16
CA GLY A 26 -5.51 19.32 7.36
C GLY A 26 -6.39 20.52 7.66
N VAL A 27 -7.46 20.34 8.44
CA VAL A 27 -8.33 21.43 8.93
C VAL A 27 -8.44 21.39 10.46
N VAL A 28 -8.91 22.47 11.08
CA VAL A 28 -9.19 22.45 12.52
C VAL A 28 -10.51 21.74 12.81
N ARG A 29 -10.60 21.08 13.98
CA ARG A 29 -11.79 20.31 14.40
C ARG A 29 -13.13 21.06 14.22
N PRO A 30 -13.26 22.37 14.60
CA PRO A 30 -14.51 23.11 14.38
C PRO A 30 -14.93 23.18 12.91
N THR A 31 -13.98 23.25 11.99
CA THR A 31 -14.24 23.23 10.54
C THR A 31 -14.84 21.90 10.12
N TYR A 32 -14.28 20.77 10.53
CA TYR A 32 -14.82 19.44 10.24
C TYR A 32 -16.18 19.22 10.91
N ALA A 33 -16.35 19.64 12.16
CA ALA A 33 -17.65 19.59 12.84
C ALA A 33 -18.73 20.43 12.11
N GLY A 34 -18.32 21.52 11.46
CA GLY A 34 -19.18 22.31 10.57
C GLY A 34 -19.65 21.52 9.34
N LEU A 35 -18.77 20.71 8.74
CA LEU A 35 -19.13 19.82 7.61
C LEU A 35 -20.11 18.73 8.04
N GLU A 36 -19.86 18.04 9.16
CA GLU A 36 -20.78 17.00 9.69
C GLU A 36 -22.14 17.55 10.11
N SER A 37 -22.21 18.79 10.59
CA SER A 37 -23.47 19.40 10.98
C SER A 37 -24.22 20.05 9.82
N GLY A 38 -23.59 20.15 8.63
CA GLY A 38 -24.14 20.81 7.46
C GLY A 38 -24.21 22.32 7.57
N ARG A 39 -23.49 22.92 8.55
CA ARG A 39 -23.36 24.38 8.70
C ARG A 39 -22.41 25.00 7.67
N ARG A 40 -21.60 24.16 7.03
CA ARG A 40 -20.63 24.56 6.02
C ARG A 40 -20.59 23.50 4.93
N GLU A 41 -20.41 23.94 3.69
CA GLU A 41 -20.15 23.03 2.57
C GLU A 41 -18.64 22.76 2.42
N PRO A 42 -18.26 21.58 1.94
CA PRO A 42 -16.86 21.24 1.71
C PRO A 42 -16.31 21.95 0.48
N THR A 43 -15.06 22.32 0.53
CA THR A 43 -14.30 22.74 -0.66
C THR A 43 -13.85 21.49 -1.45
N LEU A 44 -13.51 21.67 -2.74
CA LEU A 44 -13.02 20.57 -3.58
C LEU A 44 -11.76 19.88 -3.00
N PRO A 45 -10.77 20.61 -2.44
CA PRO A 45 -9.64 19.98 -1.75
C PRO A 45 -10.05 19.13 -0.54
N GLU A 46 -11.03 19.60 0.25
CA GLU A 46 -11.54 18.84 1.41
C GLU A 46 -12.31 17.60 0.96
N LEU A 47 -13.12 17.69 -0.09
CA LEU A 47 -13.80 16.54 -0.69
C LEU A 47 -12.80 15.46 -1.15
N ARG A 48 -11.72 15.87 -1.82
CA ARG A 48 -10.67 14.94 -2.26
C ARG A 48 -10.04 14.21 -1.07
N LYS A 49 -9.63 14.96 -0.04
CA LYS A 49 -9.01 14.38 1.16
C LYS A 49 -9.97 13.48 1.95
N LEU A 50 -11.26 13.84 2.03
CA LEU A 50 -12.29 12.99 2.66
C LEU A 50 -12.52 11.72 1.85
N ALA A 51 -12.57 11.81 0.53
CA ALA A 51 -12.68 10.68 -0.38
C ALA A 51 -11.49 9.73 -0.23
N GLU A 52 -10.27 10.28 -0.19
CA GLU A 52 -9.03 9.55 0.06
C GLU A 52 -9.03 8.88 1.43
N LEU A 53 -9.36 9.62 2.49
CA LEU A 53 -9.38 9.12 3.87
C LEU A 53 -10.31 7.91 4.04
N HIS A 54 -11.46 7.95 3.40
CA HIS A 54 -12.48 6.92 3.53
C HIS A 54 -12.51 5.91 2.37
N SER A 55 -11.55 6.00 1.42
CA SER A 55 -11.46 5.11 0.25
C SER A 55 -12.75 5.05 -0.58
N VAL A 56 -13.40 6.19 -0.75
CA VAL A 56 -14.63 6.36 -1.54
C VAL A 56 -14.42 7.39 -2.64
N THR A 57 -15.27 7.42 -3.64
CA THR A 57 -15.25 8.48 -4.66
C THR A 57 -15.91 9.77 -4.14
N ILE A 58 -15.55 10.92 -4.72
CA ILE A 58 -16.23 12.20 -4.41
C ILE A 58 -17.74 12.09 -4.70
N GLU A 59 -18.09 11.39 -5.77
CA GLU A 59 -19.48 11.15 -6.15
C GLU A 59 -20.24 10.37 -5.07
N GLN A 60 -19.65 9.29 -4.56
CA GLN A 60 -20.22 8.50 -3.46
C GLN A 60 -20.38 9.34 -2.18
N LEU A 61 -19.39 10.20 -1.86
CA LEU A 61 -19.50 11.13 -0.74
C LEU A 61 -20.68 12.09 -0.88
N VAL A 62 -20.84 12.68 -2.06
CA VAL A 62 -21.83 13.72 -2.32
C VAL A 62 -23.24 13.14 -2.48
N GLN A 63 -23.37 12.00 -3.17
CA GLN A 63 -24.67 11.34 -3.42
C GLN A 63 -25.13 10.47 -2.25
N GLY A 64 -24.24 10.18 -1.30
CA GLY A 64 -24.58 9.32 -0.15
C GLY A 64 -24.91 7.88 -0.53
N THR A 65 -24.46 7.41 -1.67
CA THR A 65 -24.62 6.04 -2.17
C THR A 65 -23.55 5.11 -1.62
N ILE A 66 -23.27 5.22 -0.32
CA ILE A 66 -22.38 4.30 0.37
C ILE A 66 -23.25 3.17 0.89
N ASP A 67 -23.46 2.14 0.10
CA ASP A 67 -23.89 0.88 0.64
C ASP A 67 -22.81 0.33 1.55
N ALA A 68 -23.23 0.04 2.78
CA ALA A 68 -22.38 -0.63 3.76
C ALA A 68 -22.00 -1.97 3.19
N LEU A 69 -20.81 -2.05 2.65
CA LEU A 69 -20.02 -3.28 2.49
C LEU A 69 -18.80 -2.89 1.63
N SER A 70 -17.63 -3.15 2.17
CA SER A 70 -16.51 -3.63 1.35
C SER A 70 -16.72 -3.38 -0.16
N VAL A 71 -16.39 -2.22 -0.65
CA VAL A 71 -16.18 -2.08 -2.07
C VAL A 71 -14.80 -2.70 -2.35
N GLN A 72 -14.81 -4.02 -2.42
CA GLN A 72 -14.35 -4.59 -3.67
C GLN A 72 -15.28 -4.00 -4.74
N PRO A 73 -14.79 -3.31 -5.76
CA PRO A 73 -15.59 -3.12 -6.94
C PRO A 73 -15.92 -4.54 -7.42
N GLU A 74 -17.16 -4.98 -7.20
CA GLU A 74 -17.74 -5.98 -8.06
C GLU A 74 -17.71 -5.35 -9.44
N LEU A 75 -16.64 -5.66 -10.16
CA LEU A 75 -16.61 -5.56 -11.61
C LEU A 75 -17.85 -6.33 -12.06
N GLU A 76 -18.86 -5.62 -12.57
CA GLU A 76 -19.83 -6.29 -13.42
C GLU A 76 -19.05 -7.22 -14.33
N PRO A 77 -19.43 -8.49 -14.49
CA PRO A 77 -18.67 -9.40 -15.30
C PRO A 77 -18.65 -8.82 -16.71
N ALA A 78 -17.56 -8.14 -17.04
CA ALA A 78 -17.25 -7.84 -18.42
C ALA A 78 -17.32 -9.15 -19.20
N PRO A 79 -17.85 -9.13 -20.42
CA PRO A 79 -18.04 -10.35 -21.21
C PRO A 79 -16.75 -11.16 -21.17
N LYS A 80 -16.87 -12.43 -20.81
CA LYS A 80 -15.82 -13.40 -20.47
C LYS A 80 -14.73 -13.67 -21.52
N THR A 81 -14.60 -12.86 -22.53
CA THR A 81 -13.74 -13.13 -23.69
C THR A 81 -12.51 -12.22 -23.85
N VAL A 82 -12.28 -11.22 -22.99
CA VAL A 82 -11.13 -10.31 -23.16
C VAL A 82 -10.35 -10.06 -21.86
N VAL A 83 -10.85 -10.45 -20.67
CA VAL A 83 -10.22 -10.10 -19.38
C VAL A 83 -9.28 -11.20 -18.88
N ASP A 84 -9.43 -12.45 -19.33
CA ASP A 84 -8.57 -13.56 -18.93
C ASP A 84 -7.13 -13.49 -19.52
N GLU A 85 -6.90 -12.62 -20.52
CA GLU A 85 -5.57 -12.45 -21.13
C GLU A 85 -4.74 -11.27 -20.57
N ILE A 86 -5.30 -10.38 -19.73
CA ILE A 86 -4.63 -9.14 -19.32
C ILE A 86 -4.28 -9.09 -17.84
N ILE A 87 -4.77 -10.00 -16.99
CA ILE A 87 -4.33 -10.09 -15.60
C ILE A 87 -3.19 -11.10 -15.50
N PRO A 88 -1.92 -10.66 -15.44
CA PRO A 88 -0.84 -11.59 -15.13
C PRO A 88 -1.16 -12.23 -13.77
N ARG A 89 -1.09 -13.55 -13.69
CA ARG A 89 -1.35 -14.32 -12.48
C ARG A 89 -0.59 -13.68 -11.31
N ALA A 90 -1.29 -13.39 -10.22
CA ALA A 90 -0.66 -12.99 -8.97
C ALA A 90 0.46 -13.99 -8.63
N VAL A 91 1.66 -13.54 -8.39
CA VAL A 91 2.91 -14.28 -8.14
C VAL A 91 2.89 -15.73 -8.70
N PRO A 92 3.72 -16.08 -9.67
CA PRO A 92 3.85 -17.46 -10.12
C PRO A 92 4.10 -18.38 -8.92
N ARG A 93 3.56 -19.60 -8.93
CA ARG A 93 3.73 -20.57 -7.83
C ARG A 93 5.20 -20.76 -7.43
N GLU A 94 6.09 -20.71 -8.39
CA GLU A 94 7.54 -20.83 -8.23
C GLU A 94 8.17 -19.69 -7.40
N GLN A 95 7.51 -18.53 -7.34
CA GLN A 95 8.00 -17.37 -6.61
C GLN A 95 7.30 -17.13 -5.26
N VAL A 96 6.31 -17.95 -4.90
CA VAL A 96 5.63 -17.83 -3.60
C VAL A 96 6.61 -18.10 -2.44
N GLU A 97 7.46 -19.12 -2.56
CA GLU A 97 8.45 -19.42 -1.54
C GLU A 97 9.50 -18.31 -1.45
N LYS A 98 9.92 -17.76 -2.59
CA LYS A 98 10.80 -16.59 -2.60
C LYS A 98 10.16 -15.37 -1.92
N PHE A 99 8.87 -15.12 -2.17
CA PHE A 99 8.13 -14.06 -1.47
C PHE A 99 8.14 -14.28 0.04
N LYS A 100 7.86 -15.51 0.52
CA LYS A 100 7.88 -15.84 1.94
C LYS A 100 9.24 -15.60 2.56
N ASN A 101 10.32 -16.01 1.89
CA ASN A 101 11.68 -15.84 2.37
C ASN A 101 12.13 -14.37 2.38
N VAL A 102 11.75 -13.57 1.38
CA VAL A 102 11.97 -12.12 1.41
C VAL A 102 11.19 -11.47 2.55
N LEU A 103 9.94 -11.86 2.77
CA LEU A 103 9.15 -11.35 3.89
C LEU A 103 9.76 -11.73 5.23
N LEU A 104 10.14 -13.00 5.44
CA LEU A 104 10.83 -13.45 6.67
C LEU A 104 12.13 -12.69 6.88
N TYR A 105 12.92 -12.48 5.84
CA TYR A 105 14.17 -11.71 5.92
C TYR A 105 13.94 -10.25 6.32
N LEU A 106 12.93 -9.60 5.73
CA LEU A 106 12.52 -8.25 6.14
C LEU A 106 12.12 -8.21 7.62
N LEU A 107 11.28 -9.15 8.04
CA LEU A 107 10.79 -9.22 9.42
C LEU A 107 11.92 -9.50 10.42
N ASP A 108 12.89 -10.35 10.06
CA ASP A 108 14.09 -10.60 10.88
C ASP A 108 14.90 -9.31 11.08
N LYS A 109 15.10 -8.53 10.03
CA LYS A 109 15.93 -7.31 10.08
C LYS A 109 15.24 -6.12 10.74
N ILE A 110 13.95 -5.93 10.50
CA ILE A 110 13.27 -4.69 10.89
C ILE A 110 11.90 -4.89 11.54
N GLY A 111 11.36 -6.11 11.62
CA GLY A 111 10.02 -6.38 12.14
C GLY A 111 9.81 -5.91 13.59
N ALA A 112 10.87 -5.91 14.40
CA ALA A 112 10.83 -5.43 15.79
C ALA A 112 10.70 -3.89 15.91
N LYS A 113 11.05 -3.12 14.85
CA LYS A 113 11.02 -1.65 14.90
C LYS A 113 9.58 -1.15 15.09
N PRO A 114 9.34 -0.13 15.93
CA PRO A 114 7.99 0.35 16.24
C PRO A 114 7.22 0.87 15.02
N ASN A 115 7.91 1.50 14.05
CA ASN A 115 7.33 2.06 12.83
C ASN A 115 6.91 0.99 11.83
N VAL A 116 7.41 -0.25 11.95
CA VAL A 116 7.17 -1.31 10.96
C VAL A 116 5.84 -2.01 11.24
N GLY A 117 4.88 -1.70 10.41
CA GLY A 117 3.59 -2.35 10.32
C GLY A 117 3.27 -2.75 8.88
N GLU A 118 2.06 -3.20 8.63
CA GLU A 118 1.61 -3.72 7.33
C GLU A 118 1.89 -2.73 6.17
N THR A 119 1.58 -1.46 6.35
CA THR A 119 1.80 -0.45 5.32
C THR A 119 3.28 -0.28 4.98
N VAL A 120 4.17 -0.27 5.98
CA VAL A 120 5.62 -0.19 5.76
C VAL A 120 6.11 -1.41 4.99
N ILE A 121 5.68 -2.61 5.37
CA ILE A 121 6.04 -3.86 4.68
C ILE A 121 5.62 -3.82 3.21
N TYR A 122 4.40 -3.38 2.90
CA TYR A 122 3.92 -3.26 1.51
C TYR A 122 4.81 -2.36 0.66
N LYS A 123 5.24 -1.23 1.22
CA LYS A 123 6.10 -0.28 0.49
C LYS A 123 7.51 -0.82 0.32
N LEU A 124 8.05 -1.49 1.33
CA LEU A 124 9.37 -2.11 1.21
C LEU A 124 9.37 -3.23 0.16
N LEU A 125 8.38 -4.11 0.16
CA LEU A 125 8.23 -5.14 -0.88
C LEU A 125 8.12 -4.53 -2.28
N TYR A 126 7.34 -3.46 -2.41
CA TYR A 126 7.20 -2.73 -3.68
C TYR A 126 8.54 -2.15 -4.15
N PHE A 127 9.26 -1.44 -3.28
CA PHE A 127 10.55 -0.86 -3.66
C PHE A 127 11.62 -1.93 -3.90
N ILE A 128 11.62 -3.05 -3.17
CA ILE A 128 12.51 -4.18 -3.44
C ILE A 128 12.31 -4.69 -4.87
N ASP A 129 11.09 -4.90 -5.28
CA ASP A 129 10.79 -5.44 -6.61
C ASP A 129 11.03 -4.41 -7.73
N PHE A 130 10.52 -3.19 -7.58
CA PHE A 130 10.57 -2.19 -8.64
C PHE A 130 11.96 -1.57 -8.82
N ASP A 131 12.74 -1.41 -7.72
CA ASP A 131 14.12 -0.96 -7.79
C ASP A 131 15.03 -2.03 -8.41
N TYR A 132 14.77 -3.30 -8.08
CA TYR A 132 15.50 -4.41 -8.69
C TYR A 132 15.22 -4.49 -10.18
N TYR A 133 13.95 -4.30 -10.59
CA TYR A 133 13.58 -4.27 -11.99
C TYR A 133 14.21 -3.08 -12.72
N GLU A 134 14.24 -1.91 -12.13
CA GLU A 134 14.89 -0.75 -12.71
C GLU A 134 16.39 -0.97 -12.93
N LYS A 135 17.08 -1.60 -11.95
CA LYS A 135 18.52 -1.87 -12.02
C LYS A 135 18.88 -2.97 -13.02
N TYR A 136 18.11 -4.05 -13.03
CA TYR A 136 18.53 -5.30 -13.67
C TYR A 136 17.60 -5.80 -14.77
N GLY A 137 16.47 -5.13 -15.04
CA GLY A 137 15.50 -5.51 -16.07
C GLY A 137 14.72 -6.80 -15.77
N LYS A 138 14.81 -7.33 -14.53
CA LYS A 138 14.11 -8.52 -14.06
C LYS A 138 13.54 -8.30 -12.68
N THR A 139 12.43 -8.98 -12.36
CA THR A 139 11.82 -8.91 -11.02
C THR A 139 12.63 -9.72 -10.01
N LEU A 140 12.60 -9.32 -8.73
CA LEU A 140 13.17 -10.08 -7.64
C LEU A 140 12.15 -11.11 -7.11
N ILE A 141 11.00 -10.64 -6.64
CA ILE A 141 9.87 -11.46 -6.20
C ILE A 141 8.89 -11.67 -7.36
N GLY A 142 8.65 -10.63 -8.15
CA GLY A 142 7.68 -10.63 -9.24
C GLY A 142 6.23 -10.60 -8.73
N ALA A 143 5.98 -10.01 -7.57
CA ALA A 143 4.66 -9.88 -7.02
C ALA A 143 3.80 -8.92 -7.85
N GLN A 144 2.51 -9.20 -7.97
CA GLN A 144 1.58 -8.26 -8.56
C GLN A 144 1.19 -7.20 -7.53
N TYR A 145 1.36 -5.93 -7.90
CA TYR A 145 0.95 -4.78 -7.09
C TYR A 145 -0.20 -4.06 -7.77
N ILE A 146 -1.17 -3.62 -6.99
CA ILE A 146 -2.27 -2.74 -7.45
C ILE A 146 -2.07 -1.34 -6.92
N LYS A 147 -2.50 -0.34 -7.72
CA LYS A 147 -2.56 1.03 -7.25
C LYS A 147 -3.70 1.18 -6.26
N ASN A 148 -3.36 1.44 -5.00
CA ASN A 148 -4.32 1.73 -3.95
C ASN A 148 -4.14 3.17 -3.44
N HIS A 149 -5.13 3.74 -2.74
CA HIS A 149 -5.09 5.11 -2.21
C HIS A 149 -3.90 5.39 -1.31
N PHE A 150 -3.48 4.42 -0.51
CA PHE A 150 -2.31 4.53 0.37
C PHE A 150 -1.01 4.04 -0.28
N GLY A 151 -0.98 3.97 -1.62
CA GLY A 151 0.16 3.52 -2.41
C GLY A 151 0.07 2.05 -2.84
N PRO A 152 1.11 1.52 -3.52
CA PRO A 152 1.13 0.17 -4.05
C PRO A 152 0.89 -0.89 -2.97
N THR A 153 0.03 -1.86 -3.29
CA THR A 153 -0.37 -2.95 -2.40
C THR A 153 -0.15 -4.30 -3.10
N PRO A 154 0.63 -5.23 -2.53
CA PRO A 154 0.83 -6.54 -3.11
C PRO A 154 -0.42 -7.41 -2.98
N VAL A 155 -0.97 -7.88 -4.10
CA VAL A 155 -2.25 -8.59 -4.18
C VAL A 155 -2.25 -9.90 -3.38
N SER A 156 -1.16 -10.65 -3.45
CA SER A 156 -1.06 -11.98 -2.82
C SER A 156 -0.67 -11.94 -1.34
N PHE A 157 -0.34 -10.78 -0.79
CA PHE A 157 0.22 -10.66 0.56
C PHE A 157 -0.66 -11.33 1.63
N LYS A 158 -1.95 -10.99 1.65
CA LYS A 158 -2.88 -11.50 2.66
C LYS A 158 -2.94 -13.02 2.63
N LYS A 159 -3.08 -13.62 1.45
CA LYS A 159 -3.14 -15.08 1.28
C LYS A 159 -1.83 -15.76 1.71
N ILE A 160 -0.68 -15.17 1.33
CA ILE A 160 0.63 -15.71 1.70
C ILE A 160 0.82 -15.64 3.23
N VAL A 161 0.44 -14.53 3.86
CA VAL A 161 0.50 -14.38 5.32
C VAL A 161 -0.41 -15.37 6.03
N GLU A 162 -1.64 -15.59 5.55
CA GLU A 162 -2.57 -16.59 6.10
C GLU A 162 -1.95 -18.00 6.04
N GLU A 163 -1.38 -18.40 4.89
CA GLU A 163 -0.66 -19.67 4.76
C GLU A 163 0.54 -19.78 5.71
N MET A 164 1.30 -18.69 5.90
CA MET A 164 2.45 -18.68 6.79
C MET A 164 2.03 -18.77 8.26
N GLN A 165 0.89 -18.20 8.63
CA GLN A 165 0.32 -18.36 9.99
C GLN A 165 -0.17 -19.80 10.22
N GLU A 166 -0.88 -20.40 9.29
CA GLU A 166 -1.32 -21.80 9.35
C GLU A 166 -0.14 -22.78 9.51
N LYS A 167 1.01 -22.45 8.90
CA LYS A 167 2.26 -23.22 9.01
C LYS A 167 3.15 -22.79 10.18
N GLU A 168 2.65 -21.97 11.08
CA GLU A 168 3.39 -21.45 12.26
C GLU A 168 4.72 -20.76 11.92
N GLN A 169 4.84 -20.17 10.72
CA GLN A 169 6.05 -19.47 10.28
C GLN A 169 6.11 -18.03 10.77
N ILE A 170 4.94 -17.41 10.97
CA ILE A 170 4.79 -16.04 11.50
C ILE A 170 3.62 -15.94 12.47
N ASP A 171 3.72 -15.01 13.42
CA ASP A 171 2.59 -14.53 14.22
C ASP A 171 2.15 -13.15 13.74
N VAL A 172 0.83 -12.91 13.76
CA VAL A 172 0.27 -11.58 13.49
C VAL A 172 -0.31 -11.03 14.79
N VAL A 173 0.28 -9.92 15.24
CA VAL A 173 -0.10 -9.27 16.50
C VAL A 173 -0.74 -7.93 16.19
N SER A 174 -1.92 -7.69 16.73
CA SER A 174 -2.56 -6.38 16.69
C SER A 174 -1.97 -5.51 17.80
N GLY A 175 -1.46 -4.36 17.43
CA GLY A 175 -0.89 -3.37 18.34
C GLY A 175 -1.36 -1.97 18.00
N SER A 176 -0.72 -0.98 18.60
CA SER A 176 -0.90 0.44 18.26
C SER A 176 0.47 1.11 18.14
N PHE A 177 0.60 1.98 17.16
CA PHE A 177 1.73 2.89 17.01
C PHE A 177 1.19 4.31 17.14
N PHE A 178 1.58 5.02 18.21
CA PHE A 178 0.86 6.20 18.69
C PHE A 178 -0.64 5.88 18.87
N LYS A 179 -1.53 6.60 18.19
CA LYS A 179 -2.99 6.43 18.26
C LYS A 179 -3.57 5.57 17.11
N TYR A 180 -2.73 5.04 16.24
CA TYR A 180 -3.16 4.23 15.09
C TYR A 180 -3.05 2.74 15.37
N LYS A 181 -4.08 1.99 15.00
CA LYS A 181 -4.03 0.52 15.03
C LYS A 181 -2.97 0.05 14.01
N GLN A 182 -2.12 -0.88 14.44
CA GLN A 182 -1.04 -1.43 13.64
C GLN A 182 -1.09 -2.95 13.70
N ARG A 183 -0.92 -3.61 12.56
CA ARG A 183 -0.63 -5.04 12.50
C ARG A 183 0.87 -5.22 12.44
N LYS A 184 1.40 -6.03 13.34
CA LYS A 184 2.79 -6.46 13.37
C LYS A 184 2.90 -7.92 13.01
N TYR A 185 3.96 -8.25 12.30
CA TYR A 185 4.27 -9.58 11.85
C TYR A 185 5.58 -10.01 12.52
N MET A 186 5.53 -11.11 13.25
CA MET A 186 6.65 -11.61 14.03
C MET A 186 7.11 -12.95 13.42
N PRO A 187 8.36 -13.06 12.90
CA PRO A 187 8.83 -14.32 12.35
C PRO A 187 9.03 -15.36 13.46
N ARG A 188 8.61 -16.59 13.22
CA ARG A 188 8.85 -17.76 14.07
C ARG A 188 9.97 -18.66 13.55
N VAL A 189 10.26 -18.52 12.27
CA VAL A 189 11.31 -19.28 11.57
C VAL A 189 12.29 -18.33 10.90
N ALA A 190 13.51 -18.76 10.73
CA ALA A 190 14.51 -18.03 9.96
C ALA A 190 14.19 -18.12 8.46
N PRO A 191 14.55 -17.10 7.66
CA PRO A 191 14.43 -17.17 6.20
C PRO A 191 15.39 -18.21 5.63
N ASP A 192 14.96 -18.95 4.61
CA ASP A 192 15.84 -19.77 3.81
C ASP A 192 16.55 -18.90 2.77
N LEU A 193 17.82 -18.60 3.04
CA LEU A 193 18.62 -17.74 2.17
C LEU A 193 19.11 -18.44 0.91
N SER A 194 18.95 -19.76 0.79
CA SER A 194 19.31 -20.50 -0.44
C SER A 194 18.44 -20.11 -1.64
N GLU A 195 17.23 -19.60 -1.37
CA GLU A 195 16.28 -19.07 -2.37
C GLU A 195 16.69 -17.69 -2.92
N LEU A 196 17.71 -17.04 -2.33
CA LEU A 196 18.13 -15.68 -2.67
C LEU A 196 19.60 -15.66 -3.09
N SER A 197 19.88 -15.12 -4.26
CA SER A 197 21.26 -14.88 -4.68
C SER A 197 21.91 -13.78 -3.83
N ALA A 198 23.24 -13.75 -3.81
CA ALA A 198 24.00 -12.70 -3.12
C ALA A 198 23.64 -11.29 -3.62
N GLN A 199 23.38 -11.13 -4.94
CA GLN A 199 22.96 -9.87 -5.55
C GLN A 199 21.56 -9.43 -5.03
N GLU A 200 20.63 -10.37 -4.88
CA GLU A 200 19.29 -10.08 -4.37
C GLU A 200 19.32 -9.70 -2.90
N LEU A 201 20.10 -10.42 -2.09
CA LEU A 201 20.31 -10.11 -0.67
C LEU A 201 20.94 -8.73 -0.49
N GLN A 202 21.97 -8.40 -1.28
CA GLN A 202 22.59 -7.08 -1.26
C GLN A 202 21.55 -6.01 -1.59
N HIS A 203 20.77 -6.19 -2.64
CA HIS A 203 19.73 -5.24 -3.04
C HIS A 203 18.65 -5.06 -1.95
N ILE A 204 18.18 -6.14 -1.35
CA ILE A 204 17.21 -6.06 -0.24
C ILE A 204 17.79 -5.23 0.92
N ASN A 205 19.07 -5.47 1.28
CA ASN A 205 19.74 -4.71 2.33
C ASN A 205 19.89 -3.22 1.99
N GLU A 206 20.19 -2.87 0.73
CA GLU A 206 20.22 -1.48 0.27
C GLU A 206 18.86 -0.78 0.44
N VAL A 207 17.75 -1.47 0.10
CA VAL A 207 16.40 -0.94 0.29
C VAL A 207 16.08 -0.80 1.77
N ILE A 208 16.41 -1.80 2.60
CA ILE A 208 16.21 -1.73 4.06
C ILE A 208 17.00 -0.55 4.64
N GLN A 209 18.25 -0.36 4.28
CA GLN A 209 19.09 0.73 4.76
C GLN A 209 18.53 2.10 4.39
N ARG A 210 18.02 2.23 3.18
CA ARG A 210 17.46 3.49 2.66
C ARG A 210 16.07 3.82 3.22
N LEU A 211 15.23 2.82 3.41
CA LEU A 211 13.80 2.99 3.66
C LEU A 211 13.28 2.40 4.98
N GLY A 212 14.03 1.51 5.62
CA GLY A 212 13.55 0.73 6.77
C GLY A 212 13.32 1.54 8.06
N ASP A 213 13.83 2.77 8.15
CA ASP A 213 13.61 3.68 9.29
C ASP A 213 12.48 4.70 9.02
N LYS A 214 11.97 4.76 7.79
CA LYS A 214 10.92 5.69 7.42
C LYS A 214 9.56 5.27 7.99
N GLN A 215 8.74 6.27 8.28
CA GLN A 215 7.36 6.03 8.71
C GLN A 215 6.45 5.67 7.53
N ALA A 216 5.30 5.06 7.82
CA ALA A 216 4.32 4.66 6.81
C ALA A 216 3.89 5.83 5.91
N ILE A 217 3.72 7.03 6.49
CA ILE A 217 3.34 8.23 5.74
C ILE A 217 4.44 8.65 4.76
N GLU A 218 5.70 8.66 5.19
CA GLU A 218 6.85 9.03 4.34
C GLU A 218 7.02 8.06 3.16
N LEU A 219 6.83 6.76 3.43
CA LEU A 219 6.89 5.73 2.38
C LEU A 219 5.69 5.81 1.42
N SER A 220 4.52 6.15 1.92
CA SER A 220 3.35 6.41 1.08
C SER A 220 3.59 7.61 0.17
N ASP A 221 4.06 8.72 0.73
CA ASP A 221 4.40 9.93 -0.04
C ASP A 221 5.48 9.68 -1.10
N LEU A 222 6.51 8.87 -0.76
CA LEU A 222 7.53 8.47 -1.71
C LEU A 222 6.93 7.62 -2.84
N SER A 223 6.10 6.64 -2.49
CA SER A 223 5.45 5.78 -3.48
C SER A 223 4.46 6.53 -4.39
N HIS A 224 3.85 7.61 -3.88
CA HIS A 224 2.95 8.46 -4.66
C HIS A 224 3.69 9.36 -5.67
N LYS A 225 5.00 9.55 -5.50
CA LYS A 225 5.87 10.25 -6.45
C LYS A 225 6.47 9.31 -7.49
N ASP A 226 6.27 8.00 -7.33
CA ASP A 226 6.86 7.01 -8.23
C ASP A 226 6.10 6.90 -9.54
N THR A 227 6.82 6.97 -10.66
CA THR A 227 6.25 6.92 -12.02
C THR A 227 5.31 5.72 -12.23
N PRO A 228 5.66 4.48 -11.83
CA PRO A 228 4.75 3.34 -11.92
C PRO A 228 3.40 3.59 -11.24
N TRP A 229 3.40 4.17 -10.04
CA TRP A 229 2.16 4.47 -9.33
C TRP A 229 1.40 5.62 -9.99
N ILE A 230 2.08 6.71 -10.39
CA ILE A 230 1.44 7.88 -11.02
C ILE A 230 0.72 7.47 -12.31
N ALA A 231 1.39 6.71 -13.18
CA ALA A 231 0.90 6.34 -14.50
C ALA A 231 -0.22 5.28 -14.48
N THR A 232 -0.46 4.62 -13.35
CA THR A 232 -1.48 3.59 -13.21
C THR A 232 -2.81 4.20 -12.71
N LYS A 233 -3.96 3.66 -13.13
CA LYS A 233 -5.27 4.03 -12.57
C LYS A 233 -5.53 3.30 -11.25
N ILE A 234 -6.30 3.91 -10.34
CA ILE A 234 -6.71 3.29 -9.06
C ILE A 234 -7.36 1.93 -9.31
N GLY A 235 -7.00 0.94 -8.50
CA GLY A 235 -7.46 -0.44 -8.58
C GLY A 235 -6.79 -1.29 -9.65
N MET A 236 -6.00 -0.70 -10.55
CA MET A 236 -5.36 -1.43 -11.64
C MET A 236 -3.96 -1.95 -11.25
N PRO A 237 -3.52 -3.06 -11.87
CA PRO A 237 -2.17 -3.58 -11.71
C PRO A 237 -1.11 -2.57 -12.16
N ILE A 238 -0.05 -2.45 -11.37
CA ILE A 238 1.10 -1.59 -11.68
C ILE A 238 2.10 -2.39 -12.51
N SER A 239 2.43 -1.88 -13.71
CA SER A 239 3.41 -2.52 -14.59
C SER A 239 4.84 -2.24 -14.13
N TYR A 240 5.67 -3.29 -14.03
CA TYR A 240 7.09 -3.16 -13.73
C TYR A 240 7.85 -2.34 -14.79
N GLN A 241 7.44 -2.41 -16.06
CA GLN A 241 8.07 -1.66 -17.15
C GLN A 241 8.08 -0.16 -16.91
N LEU A 242 7.11 0.36 -16.15
CA LEU A 242 7.03 1.78 -15.81
C LEU A 242 8.19 2.24 -14.90
N ALA A 243 8.89 1.32 -14.22
CA ALA A 243 10.07 1.65 -13.43
C ALA A 243 11.22 2.18 -14.29
N MET A 244 11.27 1.79 -15.58
CA MET A 244 12.29 2.31 -16.51
C MET A 244 12.12 3.81 -16.84
N TYR A 245 10.97 4.39 -16.49
CA TYR A 245 10.64 5.80 -16.74
C TYR A 245 10.59 6.63 -15.46
N ARG A 246 11.21 6.15 -14.39
CA ARG A 246 11.31 6.85 -13.11
C ARG A 246 12.07 8.17 -13.28
N THR A 247 11.58 9.17 -12.55
CA THR A 247 12.29 10.45 -12.41
C THR A 247 13.38 10.33 -11.32
N PRO A 248 14.35 11.27 -11.26
CA PRO A 248 15.37 11.28 -10.21
C PRO A 248 14.82 11.24 -8.77
N ALA A 249 13.55 11.62 -8.56
CA ALA A 249 12.91 11.58 -7.24
C ALA A 249 12.76 10.17 -6.66
N THR A 250 12.63 9.14 -7.51
CA THR A 250 12.42 7.74 -7.09
C THR A 250 13.33 6.75 -7.80
N SER A 251 14.05 7.17 -8.85
CA SER A 251 15.03 6.33 -9.54
C SER A 251 16.18 5.93 -8.62
N VAL A 252 16.62 4.69 -8.78
CA VAL A 252 17.80 4.15 -8.11
C VAL A 252 19.00 3.96 -9.04
N LYS A 253 18.83 4.37 -10.30
CA LYS A 253 19.97 4.45 -11.23
C LYS A 253 20.82 5.67 -10.89
N VAL A 254 22.11 5.47 -10.86
CA VAL A 254 23.07 6.57 -10.83
C VAL A 254 23.14 7.12 -12.27
N PHE A 255 22.63 8.32 -12.46
CA PHE A 255 22.92 9.05 -13.70
C PHE A 255 24.33 9.63 -13.53
N GLU A 256 25.31 9.05 -14.18
CA GLU A 256 26.59 9.73 -14.36
C GLU A 256 26.27 10.94 -15.24
N ASP A 257 26.38 12.13 -14.68
CA ASP A 257 26.41 13.34 -15.50
C ASP A 257 27.64 13.22 -16.41
N GLU A 258 27.45 12.92 -17.69
CA GLU A 258 28.46 13.06 -18.69
C GLU A 258 28.84 14.56 -18.73
N LEU A 259 29.97 14.88 -18.11
CA LEU A 259 30.64 16.19 -18.22
C LEU A 259 31.30 16.35 -19.59
#